data_95d65578c86b8deeac29216db83db577
#
_entry.id   95d65578c86b8deeac29216db83db577
#
_cell.length_a   1.000
_cell.length_b   1.000
_cell.length_c   1.000
_cell.angle_alpha   90.00
_cell.angle_beta   90.00
_cell.angle_gamma   90.00
#
_symmetry.space_group_name_H-M   'P 1'
#
loop_
_entity.id
_entity.type
_entity.pdbx_description
1 polymer ?
#
loop_
_entity_poly.entity_id
_entity_poly.type
_entity_poly.pdbx_seq_one_letter_code
_entity_poly.pdbx_strand_id
1 'polypeptide(L)'
;IARYFLQAETIQDDLSSQQVTQKLHISQAALTRFSKKCGFTGYREFVFQYQHQASKQDTHSHKHSPLTKRVLRSYSNLREQTQDLIDEAQLERVAQLIEDAERVYFFGTGSSGLIAREMKLRFMRLGVVCEALTDQDGFAWTTSIMDENCLVLGFSLSGTTQSVLDSLLDAKEMGAKTILFTSAPNKNSQAYTETVLVASHSQPSYIQRISAQLPML
;
A
#
# COMPACT_ATOMS: atom_id res chain seq x y z
N ILE A 1 4.46 -8.93 31.92
CA ILE A 1 5.10 -7.60 31.74
C ILE A 1 4.77 -7.10 30.34
N ALA A 2 5.11 -7.80 29.25
CA ALA A 2 4.89 -7.34 27.88
C ALA A 2 3.43 -6.90 27.63
N ARG A 3 2.44 -7.72 28.03
CA ARG A 3 1.02 -7.41 27.85
C ARG A 3 0.62 -6.07 28.51
N TYR A 4 1.20 -5.71 29.63
CA TYR A 4 0.96 -4.44 30.31
C TYR A 4 1.42 -3.26 29.44
N PHE A 5 2.64 -3.31 28.92
CA PHE A 5 3.17 -2.24 28.07
C PHE A 5 2.58 -2.16 26.66
N LEU A 6 1.86 -3.19 26.24
CA LEU A 6 1.13 -3.19 24.94
C LEU A 6 -0.28 -2.57 25.05
N GLN A 7 -0.75 -2.24 26.25
CA GLN A 7 -2.04 -1.57 26.44
C GLN A 7 -1.88 -0.06 26.29
N ALA A 8 -2.71 0.58 25.45
CA ALA A 8 -2.61 2.02 25.17
C ALA A 8 -2.80 2.92 26.43
N GLU A 9 -3.56 2.43 27.40
CA GLU A 9 -3.84 3.12 28.67
C GLU A 9 -2.60 3.22 29.59
N THR A 10 -1.65 2.30 29.45
CA THR A 10 -0.42 2.26 30.25
C THR A 10 0.48 3.48 30.08
N ILE A 11 0.35 4.22 28.97
CA ILE A 11 1.13 5.43 28.70
C ILE A 11 0.82 6.54 29.71
N GLN A 12 -0.39 6.56 30.27
CA GLN A 12 -0.83 7.55 31.26
C GLN A 12 -0.53 7.13 32.71
N ASP A 13 -0.04 5.90 32.93
CA ASP A 13 0.30 5.39 34.26
C ASP A 13 1.62 6.00 34.77
N ASP A 14 1.80 5.97 36.09
CA ASP A 14 3.13 6.19 36.67
C ASP A 14 4.01 4.95 36.40
N LEU A 15 4.91 5.11 35.42
CA LEU A 15 5.83 4.07 35.00
C LEU A 15 7.10 4.00 35.85
N SER A 16 7.11 4.54 37.11
CA SER A 16 8.20 4.30 38.03
C SER A 16 8.37 2.81 38.33
N SER A 17 9.60 2.34 38.51
CA SER A 17 9.87 0.93 38.75
C SER A 17 9.11 0.39 39.97
N GLN A 18 8.89 1.25 40.98
CA GLN A 18 8.16 0.89 42.19
C GLN A 18 6.68 0.66 41.91
N GLN A 19 6.02 1.56 41.18
CA GLN A 19 4.59 1.44 40.85
C GLN A 19 4.32 0.25 39.93
N VAL A 20 5.15 0.07 38.90
CA VAL A 20 4.97 -1.04 37.95
C VAL A 20 5.24 -2.40 38.63
N THR A 21 6.23 -2.49 39.51
CA THR A 21 6.46 -3.74 40.25
C THR A 21 5.33 -4.07 41.21
N GLN A 22 4.76 -3.08 41.87
CA GLN A 22 3.57 -3.26 42.72
C GLN A 22 2.34 -3.67 41.91
N LYS A 23 2.06 -2.96 40.80
CA LYS A 23 0.89 -3.22 39.96
C LYS A 23 0.91 -4.59 39.28
N LEU A 24 2.10 -5.06 38.91
CA LEU A 24 2.27 -6.35 38.25
C LEU A 24 2.67 -7.50 39.19
N HIS A 25 2.83 -7.22 40.50
CA HIS A 25 3.29 -8.17 41.49
C HIS A 25 4.59 -8.89 41.11
N ILE A 26 5.60 -8.12 40.61
CA ILE A 26 6.89 -8.64 40.17
C ILE A 26 8.05 -7.95 40.89
N SER A 27 9.24 -8.58 40.86
CA SER A 27 10.44 -7.96 41.42
C SER A 27 11.06 -6.92 40.46
N GLN A 28 11.81 -5.96 40.99
CA GLN A 28 12.59 -5.01 40.18
C GLN A 28 13.62 -5.74 39.27
N ALA A 29 14.18 -6.86 39.76
CA ALA A 29 15.07 -7.68 38.96
C ALA A 29 14.36 -8.32 37.74
N ALA A 30 13.08 -8.71 37.87
CA ALA A 30 12.28 -9.22 36.76
C ALA A 30 12.00 -8.12 35.73
N LEU A 31 11.71 -6.91 36.18
CA LEU A 31 11.48 -5.76 35.31
C LEU A 31 12.75 -5.37 34.52
N THR A 32 13.91 -5.37 35.20
CA THR A 32 15.20 -5.10 34.55
C THR A 32 15.56 -6.18 33.53
N ARG A 33 15.35 -7.49 33.85
CA ARG A 33 15.57 -8.59 32.90
C ARG A 33 14.66 -8.47 31.67
N PHE A 34 13.41 -8.08 31.88
CA PHE A 34 12.49 -7.82 30.76
C PHE A 34 13.03 -6.74 29.83
N SER A 35 13.44 -5.58 30.38
CA SER A 35 13.98 -4.48 29.59
C SER A 35 15.23 -4.88 28.81
N LYS A 36 16.13 -5.68 29.41
CA LYS A 36 17.30 -6.21 28.71
C LYS A 36 16.93 -7.19 27.60
N LYS A 37 15.89 -8.00 27.76
CA LYS A 37 15.37 -8.86 26.68
C LYS A 37 14.76 -8.06 25.53
N CYS A 38 14.26 -6.86 25.80
CA CYS A 38 13.77 -5.93 24.78
C CYS A 38 14.88 -5.11 24.10
N GLY A 39 16.18 -5.39 24.42
CA GLY A 39 17.33 -4.73 23.78
C GLY A 39 17.79 -3.46 24.46
N PHE A 40 17.30 -3.12 25.65
CA PHE A 40 17.69 -1.93 26.42
C PHE A 40 18.70 -2.28 27.51
N THR A 41 19.52 -1.30 27.93
CA THR A 41 20.51 -1.50 28.99
C THR A 41 19.89 -1.71 30.38
N GLY A 42 18.66 -1.17 30.58
CA GLY A 42 17.91 -1.29 31.81
C GLY A 42 16.49 -0.72 31.72
N TYR A 43 15.76 -0.81 32.86
CA TYR A 43 14.36 -0.38 32.89
C TYR A 43 14.17 1.14 32.66
N ARG A 44 15.10 1.98 33.14
CA ARG A 44 15.01 3.43 32.96
C ARG A 44 15.11 3.82 31.50
N GLU A 45 16.00 3.21 30.75
CA GLU A 45 16.14 3.44 29.31
C GLU A 45 14.92 2.92 28.57
N PHE A 46 14.44 1.73 28.90
CA PHE A 46 13.22 1.16 28.32
C PHE A 46 12.03 2.12 28.49
N VAL A 47 11.77 2.63 29.72
CA VAL A 47 10.66 3.55 29.99
C VAL A 47 10.85 4.87 29.23
N PHE A 48 12.05 5.42 29.21
CA PHE A 48 12.34 6.63 28.45
C PHE A 48 12.01 6.47 26.97
N GLN A 49 12.45 5.38 26.34
CA GLN A 49 12.17 5.11 24.94
C GLN A 49 10.69 4.80 24.71
N TYR A 50 10.06 4.05 25.59
CA TYR A 50 8.63 3.75 25.56
C TYR A 50 7.79 5.03 25.59
N GLN A 51 8.07 5.93 26.55
CA GLN A 51 7.37 7.23 26.67
C GLN A 51 7.70 8.16 25.49
N HIS A 52 8.93 8.14 24.99
CA HIS A 52 9.33 8.98 23.86
C HIS A 52 8.70 8.49 22.53
N GLN A 53 8.54 7.20 22.33
CA GLN A 53 7.78 6.68 21.18
C GLN A 53 6.29 6.97 21.33
N ALA A 54 5.75 6.81 22.53
CA ALA A 54 4.38 7.15 22.86
C ALA A 54 4.11 8.66 22.68
N SER A 55 5.01 9.52 23.14
CA SER A 55 4.87 10.98 22.99
C SER A 55 5.05 11.44 21.54
N LYS A 56 5.84 10.74 20.72
CA LYS A 56 5.86 10.97 19.26
C LYS A 56 4.53 10.61 18.58
N GLN A 57 3.87 9.55 19.03
CA GLN A 57 2.52 9.22 18.58
C GLN A 57 1.47 10.23 19.11
N ASP A 58 1.60 10.70 20.35
CA ASP A 58 0.64 11.62 21.00
C ASP A 58 0.82 13.09 20.62
N THR A 59 2.03 13.57 20.35
CA THR A 59 2.24 14.95 19.90
C THR A 59 1.61 15.24 18.54
N HIS A 60 1.44 14.24 17.69
CA HIS A 60 0.59 14.34 16.49
C HIS A 60 -0.90 14.15 16.81
N SER A 61 -1.26 13.45 17.88
CA SER A 61 -2.64 13.09 18.24
C SER A 61 -3.45 14.23 18.85
N HIS A 62 -2.83 15.12 19.63
CA HIS A 62 -3.55 16.23 20.27
C HIS A 62 -3.91 17.40 19.32
N LYS A 63 -3.23 17.50 18.17
CA LYS A 63 -3.45 18.58 17.19
C LYS A 63 -4.59 18.34 16.20
N HIS A 64 -5.11 17.12 16.12
CA HIS A 64 -6.05 16.74 15.08
C HIS A 64 -7.46 16.43 15.61
N SER A 65 -8.46 16.87 14.87
CA SER A 65 -9.86 16.55 15.14
C SER A 65 -10.10 15.02 15.05
N PRO A 66 -11.18 14.49 15.67
CA PRO A 66 -11.54 13.08 15.53
C PRO A 66 -11.68 12.62 14.08
N LEU A 67 -12.17 13.49 13.20
CA LEU A 67 -12.28 13.23 11.76
C LEU A 67 -10.90 13.07 11.12
N THR A 68 -9.99 14.01 11.38
CA THR A 68 -8.63 13.94 10.86
C THR A 68 -7.89 12.68 11.33
N LYS A 69 -8.04 12.32 12.60
CA LYS A 69 -7.46 11.08 13.16
C LYS A 69 -8.00 9.84 12.43
N ARG A 70 -9.31 9.81 12.14
CA ARG A 70 -9.93 8.70 11.40
C ARG A 70 -9.38 8.59 9.98
N VAL A 71 -9.22 9.71 9.30
CA VAL A 71 -8.64 9.74 7.94
C VAL A 71 -7.20 9.24 7.97
N LEU A 72 -6.35 9.77 8.86
CA LEU A 72 -4.95 9.36 8.98
C LEU A 72 -4.79 7.86 9.30
N ARG A 73 -5.63 7.32 10.20
CA ARG A 73 -5.65 5.88 10.49
C ARG A 73 -6.03 5.06 9.25
N SER A 74 -6.99 5.55 8.46
CA SER A 74 -7.39 4.89 7.21
C SER A 74 -6.23 4.76 6.23
N TYR A 75 -5.44 5.83 6.05
CA TYR A 75 -4.22 5.79 5.24
C TYR A 75 -3.15 4.85 5.80
N SER A 76 -2.92 4.88 7.13
CA SER A 76 -1.97 3.98 7.78
C SER A 76 -2.33 2.52 7.55
N ASN A 77 -3.60 2.17 7.75
CA ASN A 77 -4.09 0.81 7.54
C ASN A 77 -3.93 0.35 6.08
N LEU A 78 -4.23 1.23 5.11
CA LEU A 78 -4.02 0.90 3.68
C LEU A 78 -2.55 0.64 3.36
N ARG A 79 -1.67 1.46 3.91
CA ARG A 79 -0.22 1.28 3.73
C ARG A 79 0.24 -0.06 4.30
N GLU A 80 -0.17 -0.39 5.52
CA GLU A 80 0.18 -1.67 6.17
C GLU A 80 -0.35 -2.86 5.37
N GLN A 81 -1.63 -2.83 4.97
CA GLN A 81 -2.22 -3.87 4.12
C GLN A 81 -1.52 -4.01 2.76
N THR A 82 -1.07 -2.90 2.17
CA THR A 82 -0.32 -2.93 0.91
C THR A 82 1.06 -3.59 1.12
N GLN A 83 1.75 -3.28 2.22
CA GLN A 83 3.03 -3.91 2.54
C GLN A 83 2.91 -5.43 2.67
N ASP A 84 1.81 -5.93 3.23
CA ASP A 84 1.55 -7.37 3.36
C ASP A 84 1.29 -8.07 2.00
N LEU A 85 0.94 -7.32 0.97
CA LEU A 85 0.68 -7.82 -0.39
C LEU A 85 1.90 -7.74 -1.30
N ILE A 86 2.99 -7.12 -0.88
CA ILE A 86 4.20 -6.99 -1.69
C ILE A 86 4.86 -8.36 -1.88
N ASP A 87 5.01 -8.76 -3.13
CA ASP A 87 5.85 -9.87 -3.57
C ASP A 87 7.04 -9.27 -4.33
N GLU A 88 8.21 -9.26 -3.70
CA GLU A 88 9.44 -8.69 -4.27
C GLU A 88 9.82 -9.35 -5.59
N ALA A 89 9.65 -10.67 -5.71
CA ALA A 89 9.92 -11.37 -6.96
C ALA A 89 8.95 -10.97 -8.07
N GLN A 90 7.69 -10.68 -7.73
CA GLN A 90 6.72 -10.14 -8.70
C GLN A 90 7.10 -8.72 -9.13
N LEU A 91 7.53 -7.87 -8.19
CA LEU A 91 7.97 -6.50 -8.52
C LEU A 91 9.19 -6.52 -9.44
N GLU A 92 10.16 -7.40 -9.20
CA GLU A 92 11.31 -7.59 -10.09
C GLU A 92 10.89 -8.00 -11.50
N ARG A 93 9.94 -8.95 -11.64
CA ARG A 93 9.40 -9.35 -12.95
C ARG A 93 8.69 -8.19 -13.66
N VAL A 94 7.86 -7.44 -12.92
CA VAL A 94 7.16 -6.27 -13.47
C VAL A 94 8.15 -5.18 -13.91
N ALA A 95 9.18 -4.92 -13.13
CA ALA A 95 10.22 -3.96 -13.48
C ALA A 95 10.94 -4.40 -14.78
N GLN A 96 11.29 -5.69 -14.89
CA GLN A 96 11.92 -6.23 -16.10
C GLN A 96 11.02 -6.10 -17.33
N LEU A 97 9.71 -6.38 -17.20
CA LEU A 97 8.74 -6.19 -18.29
C LEU A 97 8.67 -4.73 -18.78
N ILE A 98 8.83 -3.76 -17.85
CA ILE A 98 8.84 -2.35 -18.20
C ILE A 98 10.15 -1.95 -18.90
N GLU A 99 11.29 -2.49 -18.45
CA GLU A 99 12.60 -2.22 -19.05
C GLU A 99 12.73 -2.83 -20.46
N ASP A 100 12.15 -4.01 -20.67
CA ASP A 100 12.21 -4.72 -21.95
C ASP A 100 11.23 -4.16 -23.01
N ALA A 101 10.22 -3.39 -22.59
CA ALA A 101 9.20 -2.88 -23.51
C ALA A 101 9.70 -1.66 -24.29
N GLU A 102 9.48 -1.64 -25.59
CA GLU A 102 9.71 -0.44 -26.42
C GLU A 102 8.68 0.67 -26.15
N ARG A 103 7.44 0.26 -25.83
CA ARG A 103 6.29 1.15 -25.60
C ARG A 103 5.47 0.65 -24.42
N VAL A 104 5.19 1.54 -23.49
CA VAL A 104 4.40 1.24 -22.28
C VAL A 104 3.10 2.05 -22.30
N TYR A 105 1.97 1.38 -22.08
CA TYR A 105 0.66 1.99 -22.04
C TYR A 105 0.02 1.83 -20.67
N PHE A 106 -0.59 2.89 -20.18
CA PHE A 106 -1.30 2.91 -18.91
C PHE A 106 -2.80 3.07 -19.16
N PHE A 107 -3.60 2.05 -18.87
CA PHE A 107 -5.05 2.05 -19.07
C PHE A 107 -5.79 2.20 -17.74
N GLY A 108 -6.72 3.13 -17.67
CA GLY A 108 -7.57 3.31 -16.49
C GLY A 108 -8.68 4.32 -16.75
N THR A 109 -9.85 4.13 -16.16
CA THR A 109 -10.99 5.04 -16.30
C THR A 109 -11.31 5.73 -14.97
N GLY A 110 -11.97 6.89 -15.03
CA GLY A 110 -12.34 7.65 -13.84
C GLY A 110 -11.13 7.99 -12.97
N SER A 111 -11.20 7.65 -11.68
CA SER A 111 -10.10 7.90 -10.75
C SER A 111 -8.87 7.01 -11.02
N SER A 112 -9.04 5.81 -11.56
CA SER A 112 -7.91 4.98 -12.01
C SER A 112 -7.23 5.59 -13.25
N GLY A 113 -7.94 6.37 -14.06
CA GLY A 113 -7.37 7.16 -15.15
C GLY A 113 -6.43 8.27 -14.68
N LEU A 114 -6.66 8.83 -13.48
CA LEU A 114 -5.72 9.77 -12.86
C LEU A 114 -4.41 9.07 -12.49
N ILE A 115 -4.47 7.84 -12.01
CA ILE A 115 -3.28 7.01 -11.75
C ILE A 115 -2.52 6.75 -13.05
N ALA A 116 -3.22 6.33 -14.09
CA ALA A 116 -2.61 6.10 -15.41
C ALA A 116 -1.83 7.32 -15.89
N ARG A 117 -2.41 8.53 -15.79
CA ARG A 117 -1.75 9.79 -16.16
C ARG A 117 -0.56 10.11 -15.27
N GLU A 118 -0.66 9.90 -13.97
CA GLU A 118 0.46 10.11 -13.03
C GLU A 118 1.62 9.16 -13.34
N MET A 119 1.32 7.89 -13.59
CA MET A 119 2.33 6.89 -13.99
C MET A 119 3.04 7.30 -15.28
N LYS A 120 2.30 7.74 -16.32
CA LYS A 120 2.89 8.29 -17.52
C LYS A 120 3.92 9.38 -17.20
N LEU A 121 3.54 10.38 -16.39
CA LEU A 121 4.43 11.50 -16.06
C LEU A 121 5.71 11.03 -15.31
N ARG A 122 5.59 10.06 -14.43
CA ARG A 122 6.74 9.51 -13.70
C ARG A 122 7.67 8.73 -14.62
N PHE A 123 7.13 7.83 -15.43
CA PHE A 123 7.91 6.97 -16.32
C PHE A 123 8.56 7.75 -17.47
N MET A 124 7.88 8.76 -18.02
CA MET A 124 8.51 9.70 -19.00
C MET A 124 9.77 10.36 -18.43
N ARG A 125 9.79 10.72 -17.14
CA ARG A 125 10.97 11.32 -16.50
C ARG A 125 12.12 10.32 -16.33
N LEU A 126 11.84 9.01 -16.37
CA LEU A 126 12.82 7.94 -16.38
C LEU A 126 13.26 7.55 -17.79
N GLY A 127 12.72 8.22 -18.84
CA GLY A 127 13.07 7.97 -20.23
C GLY A 127 12.24 6.87 -20.91
N VAL A 128 11.20 6.35 -20.23
CA VAL A 128 10.31 5.34 -20.82
C VAL A 128 9.38 5.97 -21.84
N VAL A 129 9.27 5.38 -23.02
CA VAL A 129 8.30 5.78 -24.05
C VAL A 129 6.93 5.27 -23.65
N CYS A 130 6.06 6.16 -23.19
CA CYS A 130 4.79 5.73 -22.62
C CYS A 130 3.62 6.69 -22.88
N GLU A 131 2.40 6.14 -22.87
CA GLU A 131 1.15 6.90 -23.03
C GLU A 131 0.09 6.42 -22.02
N ALA A 132 -0.82 7.33 -21.63
CA ALA A 132 -1.93 7.03 -20.72
C ALA A 132 -3.27 7.24 -21.43
N LEU A 133 -4.07 6.20 -21.50
CA LEU A 133 -5.41 6.19 -22.10
C LEU A 133 -6.44 6.10 -20.98
N THR A 134 -7.50 6.89 -21.05
CA THR A 134 -8.48 7.02 -19.97
C THR A 134 -9.93 6.82 -20.40
N ASP A 135 -10.14 6.43 -21.64
CA ASP A 135 -11.44 6.17 -22.24
C ASP A 135 -11.40 4.94 -23.16
N GLN A 136 -12.58 4.39 -23.41
CA GLN A 136 -12.72 3.14 -24.14
C GLN A 136 -12.28 3.23 -25.60
N ASP A 137 -12.54 4.35 -26.26
CA ASP A 137 -12.16 4.54 -27.66
C ASP A 137 -10.63 4.58 -27.79
N GLY A 138 -9.97 5.31 -26.88
CA GLY A 138 -8.51 5.35 -26.81
C GLY A 138 -7.91 3.98 -26.55
N PHE A 139 -8.52 3.15 -25.71
CA PHE A 139 -8.08 1.75 -25.52
C PHE A 139 -8.16 0.96 -26.80
N ALA A 140 -9.33 0.95 -27.46
CA ALA A 140 -9.58 0.15 -28.65
C ALA A 140 -8.64 0.54 -29.82
N TRP A 141 -8.49 1.85 -30.08
CA TRP A 141 -7.60 2.32 -31.15
C TRP A 141 -6.14 1.99 -30.87
N THR A 142 -5.69 2.16 -29.63
CA THR A 142 -4.31 1.90 -29.25
C THR A 142 -4.02 0.40 -29.28
N THR A 143 -4.94 -0.44 -28.76
CA THR A 143 -4.80 -1.90 -28.76
C THR A 143 -4.67 -2.44 -30.17
N SER A 144 -5.41 -1.92 -31.16
CA SER A 144 -5.40 -2.39 -32.55
C SER A 144 -4.04 -2.26 -33.28
N ILE A 145 -3.12 -1.46 -32.73
CA ILE A 145 -1.78 -1.22 -33.31
C ILE A 145 -0.63 -1.77 -32.43
N MET A 146 -0.96 -2.57 -31.41
CA MET A 146 0.03 -3.18 -30.52
C MET A 146 0.71 -4.39 -31.13
N ASP A 147 1.86 -4.72 -30.60
CA ASP A 147 2.71 -5.86 -30.95
C ASP A 147 3.40 -6.43 -29.68
N GLU A 148 4.27 -7.42 -29.86
CA GLU A 148 5.02 -8.08 -28.81
C GLU A 148 6.00 -7.17 -28.05
N ASN A 149 6.35 -5.99 -28.58
CA ASN A 149 7.23 -5.00 -27.93
C ASN A 149 6.44 -4.03 -27.04
N CYS A 150 5.12 -4.19 -26.97
CA CYS A 150 4.25 -3.35 -26.14
C CYS A 150 3.99 -3.99 -24.77
N LEU A 151 3.92 -3.12 -23.75
CA LEU A 151 3.45 -3.47 -22.41
C LEU A 151 2.25 -2.60 -22.04
N VAL A 152 1.18 -3.22 -21.54
CA VAL A 152 0.00 -2.50 -21.03
C VAL A 152 -0.17 -2.74 -19.54
N LEU A 153 -0.22 -1.67 -18.76
CA LEU A 153 -0.58 -1.69 -17.34
C LEU A 153 -2.01 -1.16 -17.18
N GLY A 154 -2.93 -2.03 -16.79
CA GLY A 154 -4.34 -1.68 -16.57
C GLY A 154 -4.66 -1.50 -15.09
N PHE A 155 -5.35 -0.42 -14.76
CA PHE A 155 -5.76 -0.09 -13.40
C PHE A 155 -7.26 -0.27 -13.24
N SER A 156 -7.68 -1.36 -12.57
CA SER A 156 -9.06 -1.64 -12.20
C SER A 156 -9.13 -2.03 -10.74
N LEU A 157 -9.24 -1.05 -9.84
CA LEU A 157 -9.22 -1.29 -8.39
C LEU A 157 -10.29 -2.29 -7.97
N SER A 158 -11.50 -2.19 -8.51
CA SER A 158 -12.61 -3.12 -8.20
C SER A 158 -12.47 -4.49 -8.89
N GLY A 159 -11.58 -4.64 -9.87
CA GLY A 159 -11.51 -5.84 -10.73
C GLY A 159 -12.73 -6.03 -11.64
N THR A 160 -13.57 -5.00 -11.83
CA THR A 160 -14.84 -5.11 -12.59
C THR A 160 -15.00 -4.05 -13.69
N THR A 161 -13.99 -3.22 -13.95
CA THR A 161 -14.04 -2.22 -15.01
C THR A 161 -13.85 -2.88 -16.36
N GLN A 162 -14.97 -3.30 -16.97
CA GLN A 162 -14.97 -4.19 -18.14
C GLN A 162 -14.13 -3.62 -19.30
N SER A 163 -14.24 -2.32 -19.58
CA SER A 163 -13.46 -1.68 -20.65
C SER A 163 -11.94 -1.83 -20.49
N VAL A 164 -11.44 -1.78 -19.24
CA VAL A 164 -10.00 -1.99 -18.96
C VAL A 164 -9.66 -3.47 -19.09
N LEU A 165 -10.50 -4.36 -18.53
CA LEU A 165 -10.25 -5.80 -18.52
C LEU A 165 -10.24 -6.38 -19.92
N ASP A 166 -11.24 -6.05 -20.76
CA ASP A 166 -11.32 -6.51 -22.13
C ASP A 166 -10.15 -5.98 -22.97
N SER A 167 -9.82 -4.69 -22.84
CA SER A 167 -8.69 -4.12 -23.58
C SER A 167 -7.34 -4.72 -23.20
N LEU A 168 -7.17 -5.19 -21.95
CA LEU A 168 -5.97 -5.97 -21.59
C LEU A 168 -5.92 -7.34 -22.29
N LEU A 169 -7.08 -8.00 -22.44
CA LEU A 169 -7.17 -9.28 -23.18
C LEU A 169 -6.91 -9.06 -24.65
N ASP A 170 -7.56 -8.05 -25.26
CA ASP A 170 -7.34 -7.67 -26.66
C ASP A 170 -5.87 -7.34 -26.92
N ALA A 171 -5.22 -6.56 -26.05
CA ALA A 171 -3.79 -6.25 -26.16
C ALA A 171 -2.93 -7.51 -26.12
N LYS A 172 -3.28 -8.48 -25.27
CA LYS A 172 -2.58 -9.76 -25.19
C LYS A 172 -2.77 -10.59 -26.49
N GLU A 173 -3.95 -10.58 -27.07
CA GLU A 173 -4.21 -11.23 -28.36
C GLU A 173 -3.37 -10.61 -29.49
N MET A 174 -3.07 -9.31 -29.42
CA MET A 174 -2.15 -8.62 -30.33
C MET A 174 -0.66 -8.90 -30.04
N GLY A 175 -0.35 -9.68 -28.99
CA GLY A 175 1.02 -10.07 -28.62
C GLY A 175 1.62 -9.27 -27.47
N ALA A 176 0.99 -8.16 -27.04
CA ALA A 176 1.50 -7.33 -25.96
C ALA A 176 1.54 -8.07 -24.61
N LYS A 177 2.49 -7.68 -23.75
CA LYS A 177 2.47 -8.10 -22.35
C LYS A 177 1.44 -7.26 -21.58
N THR A 178 0.76 -7.87 -20.60
CA THR A 178 -0.32 -7.20 -19.89
C THR A 178 -0.20 -7.39 -18.37
N ILE A 179 -0.36 -6.31 -17.62
CA ILE A 179 -0.33 -6.30 -16.15
C ILE A 179 -1.62 -5.67 -15.65
N LEU A 180 -2.33 -6.38 -14.77
CA LEU A 180 -3.51 -5.86 -14.10
C LEU A 180 -3.16 -5.45 -12.67
N PHE A 181 -3.44 -4.20 -12.30
CA PHE A 181 -3.44 -3.72 -10.91
C PHE A 181 -4.87 -3.72 -10.37
N THR A 182 -5.11 -4.49 -9.30
CA THR A 182 -6.46 -4.65 -8.73
C THR A 182 -6.42 -4.96 -7.23
N SER A 183 -7.48 -4.63 -6.50
CA SER A 183 -7.68 -5.11 -5.13
C SER A 183 -8.58 -6.34 -5.04
N ALA A 184 -9.22 -6.73 -6.13
CA ALA A 184 -10.17 -7.83 -6.19
C ALA A 184 -9.87 -8.68 -7.44
N PRO A 185 -9.00 -9.70 -7.32
CA PRO A 185 -8.72 -10.60 -8.42
C PRO A 185 -9.99 -11.33 -8.83
N ASN A 186 -10.23 -11.44 -10.12
CA ASN A 186 -11.37 -12.14 -10.69
C ASN A 186 -10.91 -13.46 -11.36
N LYS A 187 -11.86 -14.20 -11.94
CA LYS A 187 -11.57 -15.48 -12.62
C LYS A 187 -10.59 -15.34 -13.78
N ASN A 188 -10.48 -14.16 -14.38
CA ASN A 188 -9.62 -13.87 -15.51
C ASN A 188 -8.22 -13.36 -15.09
N SER A 189 -7.95 -13.22 -13.79
CA SER A 189 -6.67 -12.68 -13.32
C SER A 189 -5.46 -13.48 -13.80
N GLN A 190 -5.62 -14.78 -14.06
CA GLN A 190 -4.59 -15.64 -14.63
C GLN A 190 -4.42 -15.47 -16.15
N ALA A 191 -5.33 -14.76 -16.82
CA ALA A 191 -5.25 -14.52 -18.25
C ALA A 191 -4.22 -13.44 -18.61
N TYR A 192 -3.86 -12.57 -17.69
CA TYR A 192 -2.85 -11.51 -17.87
C TYR A 192 -1.43 -12.05 -17.64
N THR A 193 -0.42 -11.32 -18.10
CA THR A 193 0.99 -11.70 -17.86
C THR A 193 1.30 -11.67 -16.38
N GLU A 194 0.89 -10.60 -15.68
CA GLU A 194 0.97 -10.48 -14.23
C GLU A 194 -0.32 -9.85 -13.68
N THR A 195 -0.66 -10.19 -12.44
CA THR A 195 -1.73 -9.50 -11.69
C THR A 195 -1.18 -9.05 -10.34
N VAL A 196 -1.04 -7.75 -10.17
CA VAL A 196 -0.53 -7.11 -8.97
C VAL A 196 -1.69 -6.76 -8.05
N LEU A 197 -1.65 -7.26 -6.82
CA LEU A 197 -2.67 -6.97 -5.80
C LEU A 197 -2.30 -5.72 -5.02
N VAL A 198 -3.29 -4.86 -4.83
CA VAL A 198 -3.18 -3.65 -4.02
C VAL A 198 -4.25 -3.62 -2.93
N ALA A 199 -3.95 -3.04 -1.79
CA ALA A 199 -4.92 -2.92 -0.72
C ALA A 199 -6.06 -1.96 -1.10
N SER A 200 -7.26 -2.26 -0.63
CA SER A 200 -8.42 -1.40 -0.78
C SER A 200 -9.35 -1.51 0.43
N HIS A 201 -10.17 -0.50 0.65
CA HIS A 201 -11.20 -0.56 1.69
C HIS A 201 -12.33 -1.51 1.28
N SER A 202 -12.74 -2.37 2.21
CA SER A 202 -13.80 -3.36 2.00
C SER A 202 -15.21 -2.76 1.81
N GLN A 203 -15.43 -1.52 2.25
CA GLN A 203 -16.70 -0.78 2.03
C GLN A 203 -16.39 0.62 1.49
N PRO A 204 -16.40 0.79 0.18
CA PRO A 204 -16.01 2.05 -0.43
C PRO A 204 -17.14 3.08 -0.38
N SER A 205 -17.04 4.04 0.54
CA SER A 205 -17.56 5.38 0.23
C SER A 205 -16.74 5.98 -0.92
N TYR A 206 -17.28 6.97 -1.63
CA TYR A 206 -16.57 7.64 -2.72
C TYR A 206 -15.18 8.14 -2.28
N ILE A 207 -15.10 8.72 -1.07
CA ILE A 207 -13.84 9.22 -0.49
C ILE A 207 -12.84 8.07 -0.21
N GLN A 208 -13.34 6.92 0.27
CA GLN A 208 -12.51 5.75 0.52
C GLN A 208 -11.94 5.15 -0.76
N ARG A 209 -12.67 5.19 -1.87
CA ARG A 209 -12.18 4.74 -3.18
C ARG A 209 -11.01 5.60 -3.69
N ILE A 210 -11.09 6.93 -3.50
CA ILE A 210 -9.98 7.82 -3.87
C ILE A 210 -8.74 7.53 -3.01
N SER A 211 -8.90 7.36 -1.71
CA SER A 211 -7.77 7.06 -0.82
C SER A 211 -7.13 5.69 -1.08
N ALA A 212 -7.92 4.72 -1.56
CA ALA A 212 -7.43 3.39 -1.89
C ALA A 212 -6.54 3.33 -3.15
N GLN A 213 -6.49 4.41 -3.93
CA GLN A 213 -5.60 4.51 -5.09
C GLN A 213 -4.18 4.94 -4.72
N LEU A 214 -3.99 5.46 -3.51
CA LEU A 214 -2.67 5.86 -3.04
C LEU A 214 -1.62 4.73 -3.11
N PRO A 215 -1.96 3.47 -2.77
CA PRO A 215 -1.02 2.35 -2.90
C PRO A 215 -0.59 2.02 -4.33
N MET A 216 -1.33 2.49 -5.35
CA MET A 216 -0.98 2.29 -6.75
C MET A 216 0.09 3.28 -7.25
N LEU A 217 0.28 4.38 -6.53
CA LEU A 217 1.26 5.43 -6.82
C LEU A 217 2.61 5.16 -6.17
#